data_80270602e015bea9fbcdbb6269638a72
#
_entry.id   80270602e015bea9fbcdbb6269638a72
#
_cell.length_a   1.000
_cell.length_b   1.000
_cell.length_c   1.000
_cell.angle_alpha   90.00
_cell.angle_beta   90.00
_cell.angle_gamma   90.00
#
_symmetry.space_group_name_H-M   'P 1'
#
loop_
_entity.id
_entity.type
_entity.pdbx_description
1 polymer ?
#
loop_
_entity_poly.entity_id
_entity_poly.type
_entity_poly.pdbx_seq_one_letter_code
_entity_poly.pdbx_strand_id
1 'polypeptide(L)'
;RVCCRIDEAISKNAKISKEQRRKMDAHKALITNIFNNSTLVEVPFFQRSYVWKEDLWGRLLEDMEFVVKTKKPHFLGSIILKEGRKPKLGENFADCRTIVDGQQRLTTFLIFMKVLCLKLGQTALFDCQFRIMGQMIALRHGRNDIQAFEKVMSLSKAEIIDNPEPVSRIIGAFNYFVEHIDESKLDIMTIFVNTQFVRIDLDADEDEQQIFDTINSLGVNLTTSELLKNYFFNRETVGEYERKWADVFEKDDETKV
;
A
#
# COMPACT_ATOMS: atom_id res chain seq x y z
N ARG A 1 -10.85 -51.05 -17.95
CA ARG A 1 -10.85 -49.79 -18.78
C ARG A 1 -11.57 -48.63 -18.10
N VAL A 2 -12.45 -48.85 -17.11
CA VAL A 2 -13.14 -47.77 -16.39
C VAL A 2 -12.27 -47.23 -15.25
N CYS A 3 -11.52 -48.04 -14.53
CA CYS A 3 -10.61 -47.62 -13.48
C CYS A 3 -9.50 -46.64 -13.97
N CYS A 4 -8.87 -46.94 -15.11
CA CYS A 4 -7.84 -46.04 -15.67
C CYS A 4 -8.35 -44.63 -16.00
N ARG A 5 -9.63 -44.46 -16.35
CA ARG A 5 -10.21 -43.14 -16.63
C ARG A 5 -10.51 -42.35 -15.37
N ILE A 6 -10.80 -43.02 -14.26
CA ILE A 6 -11.02 -42.38 -12.96
C ILE A 6 -9.69 -41.91 -12.39
N ASP A 7 -8.62 -42.70 -12.46
CA ASP A 7 -7.28 -42.33 -12.01
C ASP A 7 -6.67 -41.20 -12.83
N GLU A 8 -6.92 -41.17 -14.16
CA GLU A 8 -6.54 -40.02 -15.01
C GLU A 8 -7.34 -38.75 -14.69
N ALA A 9 -8.63 -38.85 -14.38
CA ALA A 9 -9.45 -37.70 -13.98
C ALA A 9 -9.06 -37.18 -12.61
N ILE A 10 -8.75 -38.06 -11.65
CA ILE A 10 -8.26 -37.69 -10.32
C ILE A 10 -6.86 -37.05 -10.42
N SER A 11 -5.97 -37.62 -11.26
CA SER A 11 -4.63 -37.07 -11.50
C SER A 11 -4.68 -35.73 -12.24
N LYS A 12 -5.58 -35.53 -13.19
CA LYS A 12 -5.83 -34.24 -13.84
C LYS A 12 -6.42 -33.21 -12.86
N ASN A 13 -7.42 -33.59 -12.09
CA ASN A 13 -7.96 -32.70 -11.05
C ASN A 13 -6.93 -32.37 -9.97
N ALA A 14 -6.08 -33.33 -9.57
CA ALA A 14 -4.99 -33.08 -8.63
C ALA A 14 -3.87 -32.19 -9.23
N LYS A 15 -3.58 -32.32 -10.55
CA LYS A 15 -2.67 -31.41 -11.25
C LYS A 15 -3.29 -30.02 -11.42
N ILE A 16 -4.56 -29.93 -11.80
CA ILE A 16 -5.30 -28.65 -11.89
C ILE A 16 -5.37 -27.98 -10.51
N SER A 17 -5.63 -28.75 -9.42
CA SER A 17 -5.62 -28.18 -8.07
C SER A 17 -4.23 -27.78 -7.58
N LYS A 18 -3.15 -28.37 -8.09
CA LYS A 18 -1.75 -27.96 -7.81
C LYS A 18 -1.30 -26.76 -8.62
N GLU A 19 -1.76 -26.61 -9.86
CA GLU A 19 -1.51 -25.43 -10.70
C GLU A 19 -2.42 -24.24 -10.31
N GLN A 20 -3.62 -24.49 -9.76
CA GLN A 20 -4.52 -23.48 -9.21
C GLN A 20 -4.23 -23.10 -7.73
N ARG A 21 -3.29 -23.73 -7.05
CA ARG A 21 -2.71 -23.22 -5.81
C ARG A 21 -1.76 -22.07 -6.14
N ARG A 22 -2.36 -20.97 -6.57
CA ARG A 22 -1.67 -19.75 -6.94
C ARG A 22 -1.02 -19.14 -5.72
N LYS A 23 0.19 -18.76 -5.95
CA LYS A 23 1.08 -18.11 -5.02
C LYS A 23 0.54 -16.72 -4.72
N MET A 24 -0.18 -16.61 -3.64
CA MET A 24 -0.21 -15.34 -2.97
C MET A 24 1.18 -15.07 -2.46
N ASP A 25 1.73 -13.96 -2.85
CA ASP A 25 3.07 -13.54 -2.47
C ASP A 25 2.96 -12.41 -1.46
N ALA A 26 3.08 -12.76 -0.18
CA ALA A 26 3.20 -11.77 0.88
C ALA A 26 4.70 -11.55 1.15
N HIS A 27 5.18 -10.36 0.91
CA HIS A 27 6.58 -10.02 1.11
C HIS A 27 6.76 -8.63 1.71
N LYS A 28 7.90 -8.44 2.34
CA LYS A 28 8.34 -7.14 2.81
C LYS A 28 8.61 -6.22 1.63
N ALA A 29 8.02 -5.04 1.62
CA ALA A 29 8.25 -4.04 0.59
C ALA A 29 8.60 -2.69 1.21
N LEU A 30 9.57 -2.00 0.61
CA LEU A 30 9.79 -0.58 0.85
C LEU A 30 8.82 0.24 0.01
N ILE A 31 8.61 1.49 0.38
CA ILE A 31 7.77 2.40 -0.42
C ILE A 31 8.27 2.52 -1.87
N THR A 32 9.58 2.43 -2.06
CA THR A 32 10.24 2.44 -3.37
C THR A 32 9.95 1.20 -4.22
N ASN A 33 9.51 0.10 -3.61
CA ASN A 33 9.06 -1.10 -4.32
C ASN A 33 7.57 -1.02 -4.70
N ILE A 34 6.78 -0.24 -3.95
CA ILE A 34 5.35 -0.04 -4.21
C ILE A 34 5.18 0.99 -5.33
N PHE A 35 5.85 2.13 -5.19
CA PHE A 35 5.89 3.17 -6.20
C PHE A 35 7.22 3.13 -6.93
N ASN A 36 7.16 2.75 -8.16
CA ASN A 36 8.27 2.81 -9.09
C ASN A 36 7.87 3.67 -10.29
N ASN A 37 8.82 4.05 -11.11
CA ASN A 37 8.58 4.94 -12.23
C ASN A 37 7.83 4.31 -13.42
N SER A 38 7.27 3.11 -13.28
CA SER A 38 6.58 2.37 -14.33
C SER A 38 5.23 1.75 -13.92
N THR A 39 4.92 1.68 -12.62
CA THR A 39 3.68 1.06 -12.12
C THR A 39 2.69 2.12 -11.66
N LEU A 40 1.49 2.09 -12.22
CA LEU A 40 0.35 2.86 -11.76
C LEU A 40 -0.40 2.09 -10.68
N VAL A 41 -0.64 2.72 -9.54
CA VAL A 41 -1.48 2.19 -8.46
C VAL A 41 -2.80 2.94 -8.47
N GLU A 42 -3.91 2.24 -8.71
CA GLU A 42 -5.25 2.84 -8.82
C GLU A 42 -6.11 2.50 -7.60
N VAL A 43 -6.78 3.51 -7.06
CA VAL A 43 -7.86 3.34 -6.08
C VAL A 43 -9.16 3.09 -6.84
N PRO A 44 -9.83 1.93 -6.67
CA PRO A 44 -11.08 1.64 -7.34
C PRO A 44 -12.18 2.67 -7.03
N PHE A 45 -13.09 2.88 -7.98
CA PHE A 45 -14.16 3.87 -7.84
C PHE A 45 -15.18 3.55 -6.73
N PHE A 46 -15.27 2.29 -6.31
CA PHE A 46 -16.19 1.82 -5.26
C PHE A 46 -15.56 1.90 -3.87
N GLN A 47 -14.26 2.15 -3.76
CA GLN A 47 -13.64 2.35 -2.47
C GLN A 47 -14.05 3.68 -1.86
N ARG A 48 -14.15 3.70 -0.51
CA ARG A 48 -14.48 4.91 0.23
C ARG A 48 -13.48 6.03 -0.02
N SER A 49 -13.96 7.26 0.07
CA SER A 49 -13.10 8.45 0.05
C SER A 49 -12.06 8.43 1.17
N TYR A 50 -11.07 9.29 1.03
CA TYR A 50 -10.08 9.51 2.07
C TYR A 50 -10.73 10.10 3.34
N VAL A 51 -10.54 9.42 4.49
CA VAL A 51 -11.25 9.74 5.74
C VAL A 51 -10.34 9.95 6.96
N TRP A 52 -9.05 9.72 6.85
CA TRP A 52 -8.10 9.95 7.95
C TRP A 52 -8.11 11.41 8.39
N LYS A 53 -7.78 11.63 9.67
CA LYS A 53 -7.80 12.91 10.35
C LYS A 53 -6.47 13.14 11.08
N GLU A 54 -6.40 14.22 11.84
CA GLU A 54 -5.22 14.71 12.54
C GLU A 54 -4.56 13.67 13.45
N ASP A 55 -5.34 12.84 14.13
CA ASP A 55 -4.83 11.77 14.99
C ASP A 55 -3.97 10.75 14.22
N LEU A 56 -4.40 10.37 13.00
CA LEU A 56 -3.66 9.43 12.16
C LEU A 56 -2.54 10.12 11.36
N TRP A 57 -2.70 11.39 11.02
CA TRP A 57 -1.63 12.17 10.39
C TRP A 57 -0.49 12.42 11.38
N GLY A 58 -0.82 12.80 12.63
CA GLY A 58 0.14 12.98 13.70
C GLY A 58 0.90 11.71 14.01
N ARG A 59 0.19 10.58 14.11
CA ARG A 59 0.84 9.27 14.30
C ARG A 59 1.84 8.94 13.19
N LEU A 60 1.49 9.17 11.92
CA LEU A 60 2.43 8.96 10.83
C LEU A 60 3.67 9.87 10.97
N LEU A 61 3.48 11.14 11.33
CA LEU A 61 4.60 12.07 11.54
C LEU A 61 5.53 11.59 12.66
N GLU A 62 4.97 11.20 13.80
CA GLU A 62 5.70 10.62 14.94
C GLU A 62 6.48 9.35 14.53
N ASP A 63 5.85 8.47 13.77
CA ASP A 63 6.49 7.26 13.24
C ASP A 63 7.70 7.61 12.35
N MET A 64 7.58 8.64 11.49
CA MET A 64 8.69 9.05 10.62
C MET A 64 9.83 9.75 11.39
N GLU A 65 9.51 10.57 12.38
CA GLU A 65 10.52 11.14 13.30
C GLU A 65 11.24 10.03 14.09
N PHE A 66 10.50 9.02 14.55
CA PHE A 66 11.08 7.85 15.23
C PHE A 66 12.02 7.05 14.31
N VAL A 67 11.62 6.81 13.06
CA VAL A 67 12.43 6.13 12.04
C VAL A 67 13.75 6.87 11.83
N VAL A 68 13.71 8.18 11.66
CA VAL A 68 14.92 8.99 11.43
C VAL A 68 15.82 9.01 12.66
N LYS A 69 15.23 9.14 13.85
CA LYS A 69 15.97 9.15 15.12
C LYS A 69 16.67 7.82 15.41
N THR A 70 15.99 6.71 15.17
CA THR A 70 16.48 5.37 15.55
C THR A 70 17.25 4.67 14.44
N LYS A 71 17.00 5.04 13.18
CA LYS A 71 17.49 4.36 11.96
C LYS A 71 17.14 2.88 11.92
N LYS A 72 16.08 2.47 12.62
CA LYS A 72 15.57 1.11 12.64
C LYS A 72 14.45 0.93 11.61
N PRO A 73 14.30 -0.28 11.06
CA PRO A 73 13.13 -0.60 10.26
C PRO A 73 11.84 -0.35 11.03
N HIS A 74 10.87 0.28 10.40
CA HIS A 74 9.56 0.56 10.95
C HIS A 74 8.46 0.09 9.99
N PHE A 75 7.52 -0.64 10.54
CA PHE A 75 6.45 -1.26 9.79
C PHE A 75 5.18 -0.39 9.82
N LEU A 76 4.76 0.11 8.65
CA LEU A 76 3.57 0.96 8.52
C LEU A 76 2.26 0.19 8.28
N GLY A 77 2.32 -1.14 8.15
CA GLY A 77 1.14 -1.98 7.95
C GLY A 77 1.11 -2.67 6.59
N SER A 78 0.01 -3.40 6.33
CA SER A 78 -0.17 -4.16 5.09
C SER A 78 -0.73 -3.31 3.96
N ILE A 79 -0.39 -3.70 2.72
CA ILE A 79 -0.95 -3.17 1.49
C ILE A 79 -1.31 -4.37 0.61
N ILE A 80 -2.53 -4.41 0.11
CA ILE A 80 -3.00 -5.45 -0.78
C ILE A 80 -3.21 -4.82 -2.15
N LEU A 81 -2.48 -5.35 -3.12
CA LEU A 81 -2.52 -4.92 -4.50
C LEU A 81 -2.98 -6.09 -5.37
N LYS A 82 -3.96 -5.84 -6.23
CA LYS A 82 -4.41 -6.79 -7.25
C LYS A 82 -3.85 -6.40 -8.60
N GLU A 83 -3.56 -7.37 -9.45
CA GLU A 83 -3.23 -7.10 -10.85
C GLU A 83 -4.37 -6.31 -11.49
N GLY A 84 -4.03 -5.13 -12.00
CA GLY A 84 -4.97 -4.21 -12.60
C GLY A 84 -5.11 -4.39 -14.11
N ARG A 85 -5.69 -3.38 -14.75
CA ARG A 85 -5.86 -3.36 -16.19
C ARG A 85 -4.54 -3.20 -16.94
N LYS A 86 -4.48 -3.73 -18.16
CA LYS A 86 -3.36 -3.44 -19.06
C LYS A 86 -3.39 -1.98 -19.52
N PRO A 87 -2.21 -1.36 -19.76
CA PRO A 87 -2.14 0.01 -20.29
C PRO A 87 -2.85 0.08 -21.65
N LYS A 88 -3.55 1.19 -21.87
CA LYS A 88 -4.14 1.52 -23.19
C LYS A 88 -3.12 2.22 -24.06
N LEU A 89 -3.38 2.27 -25.35
CA LEU A 89 -2.53 2.99 -26.30
C LEU A 89 -2.41 4.47 -25.89
N GLY A 90 -1.18 4.95 -25.72
CA GLY A 90 -0.88 6.32 -25.30
C GLY A 90 -0.72 6.51 -23.77
N GLU A 91 -0.94 5.49 -22.96
CA GLU A 91 -0.63 5.53 -21.52
C GLU A 91 0.83 5.16 -21.26
N ASN A 92 1.51 5.94 -20.42
CA ASN A 92 2.95 5.84 -20.18
C ASN A 92 3.30 5.06 -18.90
N PHE A 93 2.64 3.92 -18.64
CA PHE A 93 3.03 3.00 -17.56
C PHE A 93 3.13 1.58 -18.09
N ALA A 94 3.98 0.76 -17.47
CA ALA A 94 4.19 -0.62 -17.89
C ALA A 94 3.27 -1.60 -17.16
N ASP A 95 2.90 -1.30 -15.91
CA ASP A 95 2.06 -2.13 -15.06
C ASP A 95 1.01 -1.27 -14.33
N CYS A 96 -0.13 -1.87 -14.00
CA CYS A 96 -1.18 -1.24 -13.22
C CYS A 96 -1.59 -2.19 -12.09
N ARG A 97 -1.71 -1.65 -10.89
CA ARG A 97 -2.16 -2.37 -9.71
C ARG A 97 -3.36 -1.66 -9.11
N THR A 98 -4.36 -2.43 -8.73
CA THR A 98 -5.56 -1.92 -8.05
C THR A 98 -5.39 -2.13 -6.55
N ILE A 99 -5.60 -1.09 -5.75
CA ILE A 99 -5.55 -1.20 -4.28
C ILE A 99 -6.80 -1.91 -3.78
N VAL A 100 -6.62 -3.01 -3.05
CA VAL A 100 -7.68 -3.69 -2.29
C VAL A 100 -7.71 -3.20 -0.85
N ASP A 101 -6.53 -3.04 -0.22
CA ASP A 101 -6.38 -2.42 1.11
C ASP A 101 -5.11 -1.57 1.20
N GLY A 102 -5.10 -0.61 2.13
CA GLY A 102 -3.97 0.29 2.37
C GLY A 102 -4.09 1.67 1.70
N GLN A 103 -5.18 1.97 1.02
CA GLN A 103 -5.43 3.25 0.34
C GLN A 103 -5.15 4.46 1.24
N GLN A 104 -5.75 4.52 2.42
CA GLN A 104 -5.64 5.65 3.35
C GLN A 104 -4.17 5.89 3.72
N ARG A 105 -3.45 4.81 4.01
CA ARG A 105 -2.04 4.82 4.42
C ARG A 105 -1.13 5.33 3.31
N LEU A 106 -1.28 4.80 2.09
CA LEU A 106 -0.49 5.23 0.94
C LEU A 106 -0.76 6.69 0.58
N THR A 107 -2.02 7.12 0.61
CA THR A 107 -2.41 8.51 0.35
C THR A 107 -1.74 9.45 1.34
N THR A 108 -1.85 9.14 2.64
CA THR A 108 -1.26 9.98 3.70
C THR A 108 0.26 10.03 3.57
N PHE A 109 0.89 8.90 3.30
CA PHE A 109 2.34 8.84 3.11
C PHE A 109 2.80 9.69 1.91
N LEU A 110 2.08 9.65 0.78
CA LEU A 110 2.42 10.48 -0.37
C LEU A 110 2.27 11.97 -0.08
N ILE A 111 1.20 12.38 0.62
CA ILE A 111 0.99 13.78 1.01
C ILE A 111 2.11 14.23 1.95
N PHE A 112 2.46 13.43 2.96
CA PHE A 112 3.58 13.68 3.87
C PHE A 112 4.89 13.86 3.09
N MET A 113 5.24 12.92 2.20
CA MET A 113 6.45 12.99 1.39
C MET A 113 6.46 14.20 0.45
N LYS A 114 5.30 14.57 -0.12
CA LYS A 114 5.17 15.79 -0.93
C LYS A 114 5.55 17.02 -0.13
N VAL A 115 4.98 17.20 1.06
CA VAL A 115 5.27 18.35 1.91
C VAL A 115 6.74 18.35 2.36
N LEU A 116 7.26 17.21 2.79
CA LEU A 116 8.65 17.09 3.23
C LEU A 116 9.61 17.45 2.10
N CYS A 117 9.40 16.93 0.89
CA CYS A 117 10.24 17.26 -0.26
C CYS A 117 10.14 18.75 -0.67
N LEU A 118 8.96 19.37 -0.54
CA LEU A 118 8.80 20.80 -0.79
C LEU A 118 9.57 21.63 0.25
N LYS A 119 9.46 21.32 1.54
CA LYS A 119 10.17 22.04 2.62
C LYS A 119 11.70 21.92 2.50
N LEU A 120 12.18 20.74 2.11
CA LEU A 120 13.62 20.50 1.92
C LEU A 120 14.16 20.95 0.55
N GLY A 121 13.31 21.45 -0.35
CA GLY A 121 13.71 21.80 -1.72
C GLY A 121 14.12 20.62 -2.60
N GLN A 122 13.66 19.39 -2.24
CA GLN A 122 14.01 18.14 -2.92
C GLN A 122 12.87 17.63 -3.83
N THR A 123 12.24 18.53 -4.56
CA THR A 123 11.10 18.19 -5.45
C THR A 123 11.47 17.18 -6.55
N ALA A 124 12.69 17.28 -7.08
CA ALA A 124 13.18 16.33 -8.07
C ALA A 124 13.23 14.88 -7.55
N LEU A 125 13.55 14.68 -6.26
CA LEU A 125 13.54 13.36 -5.63
C LEU A 125 12.10 12.82 -5.51
N PHE A 126 11.14 13.69 -5.12
CA PHE A 126 9.73 13.33 -5.13
C PHE A 126 9.25 12.89 -6.51
N ASP A 127 9.55 13.68 -7.54
CA ASP A 127 9.13 13.38 -8.91
C ASP A 127 9.79 12.11 -9.45
N CYS A 128 11.06 11.88 -9.16
CA CYS A 128 11.76 10.64 -9.54
C CYS A 128 11.13 9.39 -8.90
N GLN A 129 10.71 9.47 -7.64
CA GLN A 129 10.20 8.31 -6.89
C GLN A 129 8.70 8.06 -7.09
N PHE A 130 7.90 9.13 -7.17
CA PHE A 130 6.44 9.04 -7.10
C PHE A 130 5.72 9.46 -8.39
N ARG A 131 6.47 9.77 -9.46
CA ARG A 131 5.90 10.01 -10.77
C ARG A 131 6.36 8.97 -11.78
N ILE A 132 5.44 8.54 -12.61
CA ILE A 132 5.72 7.69 -13.76
C ILE A 132 6.29 8.58 -14.86
N MET A 133 7.53 8.28 -15.29
CA MET A 133 8.27 9.07 -16.29
C MET A 133 8.30 10.58 -16.01
N GLY A 134 8.28 10.98 -14.74
CA GLY A 134 8.29 12.39 -14.34
C GLY A 134 7.00 13.17 -14.59
N GLN A 135 5.95 12.53 -15.10
CA GLN A 135 4.71 13.20 -15.53
C GLN A 135 3.54 12.93 -14.57
N MET A 136 3.07 11.70 -14.51
CA MET A 136 1.87 11.31 -13.79
C MET A 136 2.22 10.77 -12.41
N ILE A 137 1.48 11.18 -11.37
CA ILE A 137 1.62 10.57 -10.04
C ILE A 137 1.30 9.08 -10.11
N ALA A 138 2.14 8.26 -9.47
CA ALA A 138 2.02 6.80 -9.47
C ALA A 138 0.83 6.28 -8.64
N LEU A 139 0.14 7.14 -7.88
CA LEU A 139 -1.12 6.84 -7.21
C LEU A 139 -2.26 7.65 -7.85
N ARG A 140 -3.29 6.97 -8.32
CA ARG A 140 -4.48 7.58 -8.89
C ARG A 140 -5.69 7.33 -8.01
N HIS A 141 -6.35 8.41 -7.60
CA HIS A 141 -7.56 8.35 -6.79
C HIS A 141 -8.84 8.15 -7.61
N GLY A 142 -9.89 7.65 -6.94
CA GLY A 142 -11.24 7.60 -7.47
C GLY A 142 -11.91 9.00 -7.50
N ARG A 143 -13.18 9.05 -7.97
CA ARG A 143 -13.90 10.28 -8.32
C ARG A 143 -13.90 11.37 -7.26
N ASN A 144 -14.08 11.00 -6.00
CA ASN A 144 -14.31 11.99 -4.94
C ASN A 144 -13.04 12.72 -4.51
N ASP A 145 -11.90 12.06 -4.60
CA ASP A 145 -10.63 12.56 -4.06
C ASP A 145 -9.67 13.03 -5.14
N ILE A 146 -9.91 12.66 -6.41
CA ILE A 146 -8.95 12.88 -7.50
C ILE A 146 -8.56 14.35 -7.65
N GLN A 147 -9.52 15.27 -7.63
CA GLN A 147 -9.26 16.70 -7.84
C GLN A 147 -8.42 17.30 -6.70
N ALA A 148 -8.78 16.97 -5.45
CA ALA A 148 -8.05 17.44 -4.28
C ALA A 148 -6.64 16.86 -4.24
N PHE A 149 -6.49 15.57 -4.59
CA PHE A 149 -5.20 14.90 -4.60
C PHE A 149 -4.28 15.46 -5.71
N GLU A 150 -4.79 15.61 -6.93
CA GLU A 150 -4.04 16.20 -8.04
C GLU A 150 -3.64 17.67 -7.74
N LYS A 151 -4.53 18.45 -7.13
CA LYS A 151 -4.24 19.80 -6.67
C LYS A 151 -3.03 19.79 -5.71
N VAL A 152 -3.07 18.98 -4.66
CA VAL A 152 -1.99 18.87 -3.67
C VAL A 152 -0.68 18.42 -4.33
N MET A 153 -0.74 17.40 -5.21
CA MET A 153 0.45 16.86 -5.88
C MET A 153 1.07 17.82 -6.92
N SER A 154 0.30 18.79 -7.40
CA SER A 154 0.79 19.82 -8.35
C SER A 154 1.46 21.02 -7.69
N LEU A 155 1.32 21.19 -6.36
CA LEU A 155 1.89 22.33 -5.63
C LEU A 155 3.41 22.34 -5.72
N SER A 156 3.95 23.56 -5.85
CA SER A 156 5.40 23.82 -5.91
C SER A 156 5.98 24.39 -4.61
N LYS A 157 5.11 24.69 -3.62
CA LYS A 157 5.49 25.24 -2.33
C LYS A 157 4.73 24.56 -1.19
N ALA A 158 5.36 24.47 -0.03
CA ALA A 158 4.75 24.00 1.21
C ALA A 158 4.08 25.17 1.96
N GLU A 159 2.99 25.67 1.40
CA GLU A 159 2.19 26.77 1.96
C GLU A 159 0.76 26.29 2.22
N ILE A 160 0.13 26.82 3.29
CA ILE A 160 -1.28 26.52 3.59
C ILE A 160 -2.15 26.92 2.40
N ILE A 161 -3.06 26.05 2.02
CA ILE A 161 -4.00 26.31 0.93
C ILE A 161 -5.45 26.30 1.44
N ASP A 162 -6.29 27.11 0.81
CA ASP A 162 -7.70 27.16 1.13
C ASP A 162 -8.39 25.81 0.97
N ASN A 163 -9.18 25.44 1.97
CA ASN A 163 -9.98 24.21 2.02
C ASN A 163 -11.46 24.57 2.27
N PRO A 164 -12.14 25.15 1.27
CA PRO A 164 -13.54 25.56 1.41
C PRO A 164 -14.49 24.37 1.51
N GLU A 165 -15.69 24.62 1.95
CA GLU A 165 -16.74 23.59 1.98
C GLU A 165 -17.14 23.12 0.55
N PRO A 166 -17.33 21.82 0.33
CA PRO A 166 -17.17 20.75 1.31
C PRO A 166 -15.67 20.46 1.60
N VAL A 167 -15.31 20.44 2.89
CA VAL A 167 -13.92 20.31 3.36
C VAL A 167 -13.28 19.02 2.85
N SER A 168 -12.19 19.15 2.11
CA SER A 168 -11.39 18.00 1.66
C SER A 168 -10.41 17.56 2.75
N ARG A 169 -10.46 16.29 3.14
CA ARG A 169 -9.50 15.72 4.08
C ARG A 169 -8.10 15.58 3.50
N ILE A 170 -7.97 15.46 2.18
CA ILE A 170 -6.67 15.44 1.48
C ILE A 170 -5.99 16.81 1.63
N ILE A 171 -6.72 17.90 1.41
CA ILE A 171 -6.22 19.27 1.63
C ILE A 171 -5.92 19.47 3.12
N GLY A 172 -6.79 18.98 4.00
CA GLY A 172 -6.55 19.01 5.45
C GLY A 172 -5.24 18.33 5.86
N ALA A 173 -4.98 17.14 5.33
CA ALA A 173 -3.73 16.42 5.58
C ALA A 173 -2.51 17.18 5.07
N PHE A 174 -2.59 17.77 3.88
CA PHE A 174 -1.52 18.61 3.34
C PHE A 174 -1.23 19.80 4.25
N ASN A 175 -2.25 20.58 4.63
CA ASN A 175 -2.12 21.73 5.51
C ASN A 175 -1.56 21.32 6.89
N TYR A 176 -2.06 20.21 7.45
CA TYR A 176 -1.53 19.66 8.69
C TYR A 176 -0.02 19.41 8.61
N PHE A 177 0.46 18.74 7.56
CA PHE A 177 1.89 18.47 7.41
C PHE A 177 2.71 19.75 7.13
N VAL A 178 2.14 20.73 6.43
CA VAL A 178 2.81 22.05 6.26
C VAL A 178 3.05 22.71 7.60
N GLU A 179 2.10 22.63 8.53
CA GLU A 179 2.21 23.25 9.86
C GLU A 179 3.12 22.47 10.83
N HIS A 180 3.08 21.11 10.78
CA HIS A 180 3.65 20.29 11.83
C HIS A 180 5.00 19.63 11.47
N ILE A 181 5.38 19.56 10.19
CA ILE A 181 6.68 19.01 9.82
C ILE A 181 7.80 19.97 10.23
N ASP A 182 8.66 19.48 11.13
CA ASP A 182 9.97 20.05 11.42
C ASP A 182 11.01 19.31 10.58
N GLU A 183 11.44 19.95 9.49
CA GLU A 183 12.39 19.36 8.54
C GLU A 183 13.75 19.03 9.16
N SER A 184 14.10 19.64 10.28
CA SER A 184 15.36 19.35 10.99
C SER A 184 15.39 17.96 11.63
N LYS A 185 14.22 17.36 11.86
CA LYS A 185 14.06 16.02 12.46
C LYS A 185 13.89 14.91 11.44
N LEU A 186 13.81 15.23 10.15
CA LEU A 186 13.43 14.29 9.09
C LEU A 186 14.52 14.17 8.03
N ASP A 187 14.73 12.94 7.55
CA ASP A 187 15.66 12.62 6.46
C ASP A 187 15.01 11.65 5.48
N ILE A 188 14.83 12.09 4.23
CA ILE A 188 14.11 11.35 3.20
C ILE A 188 14.75 9.99 2.92
N MET A 189 16.07 9.91 2.87
CA MET A 189 16.76 8.66 2.55
C MET A 189 16.61 7.64 3.68
N THR A 190 16.70 8.08 4.94
CA THR A 190 16.44 7.22 6.11
C THR A 190 15.00 6.71 6.11
N ILE A 191 14.02 7.56 5.76
CA ILE A 191 12.61 7.18 5.64
C ILE A 191 12.44 6.13 4.54
N PHE A 192 13.02 6.32 3.35
CA PHE A 192 12.89 5.39 2.23
C PHE A 192 13.44 4.00 2.53
N VAL A 193 14.56 3.90 3.22
CA VAL A 193 15.22 2.59 3.46
C VAL A 193 14.70 1.87 4.70
N ASN A 194 14.04 2.58 5.64
CA ASN A 194 13.58 2.00 6.89
C ASN A 194 12.06 1.89 6.99
N THR A 195 11.29 2.59 6.15
CA THR A 195 9.83 2.45 6.15
C THR A 195 9.40 1.24 5.34
N GLN A 196 8.71 0.32 5.98
CA GLN A 196 8.37 -0.98 5.44
C GLN A 196 6.87 -1.24 5.46
N PHE A 197 6.42 -2.04 4.49
CA PHE A 197 5.06 -2.53 4.37
C PHE A 197 5.07 -4.05 4.18
N VAL A 198 4.02 -4.73 4.58
CA VAL A 198 3.70 -6.06 4.04
C VAL A 198 2.91 -5.83 2.76
N ARG A 199 3.52 -6.14 1.63
CA ARG A 199 2.85 -6.13 0.34
C ARG A 199 2.31 -7.51 0.04
N ILE A 200 1.04 -7.58 -0.33
CA ILE A 200 0.36 -8.78 -0.77
C ILE A 200 -0.12 -8.53 -2.18
N ASP A 201 0.36 -9.34 -3.10
CA ASP A 201 -0.05 -9.29 -4.51
C ASP A 201 -1.09 -10.36 -4.78
N LEU A 202 -2.21 -9.95 -5.38
CA LEU A 202 -3.30 -10.80 -5.83
C LEU A 202 -3.31 -10.88 -7.35
N ASP A 203 -3.61 -12.06 -7.87
CA ASP A 203 -3.80 -12.28 -9.30
C ASP A 203 -5.10 -11.64 -9.82
N ALA A 204 -5.19 -11.44 -11.13
CA ALA A 204 -6.33 -10.76 -11.77
C ALA A 204 -7.67 -11.49 -11.57
N ASP A 205 -7.66 -12.81 -11.43
CA ASP A 205 -8.83 -13.66 -11.29
C ASP A 205 -9.28 -13.91 -9.85
N GLU A 206 -8.58 -13.36 -8.85
CA GLU A 206 -9.03 -13.41 -7.46
C GLU A 206 -10.18 -12.43 -7.21
N ASP A 207 -11.20 -12.88 -6.46
CA ASP A 207 -12.37 -12.06 -6.14
C ASP A 207 -12.01 -11.05 -5.05
N GLU A 208 -11.74 -9.81 -5.48
CA GLU A 208 -11.39 -8.70 -4.58
C GLU A 208 -12.53 -8.35 -3.62
N GLN A 209 -13.80 -8.53 -4.03
CA GLN A 209 -14.95 -8.27 -3.16
C GLN A 209 -15.01 -9.30 -2.03
N GLN A 210 -14.80 -10.58 -2.34
CA GLN A 210 -14.77 -11.65 -1.34
C GLN A 210 -13.64 -11.45 -0.34
N ILE A 211 -12.46 -11.04 -0.83
CA ILE A 211 -11.30 -10.77 0.01
C ILE A 211 -11.56 -9.55 0.90
N PHE A 212 -12.07 -8.45 0.32
CA PHE A 212 -12.43 -7.23 1.04
C PHE A 212 -13.51 -7.50 2.09
N ASP A 213 -14.56 -8.25 1.74
CA ASP A 213 -15.65 -8.61 2.66
C ASP A 213 -15.15 -9.53 3.78
N THR A 214 -14.24 -10.45 3.49
CA THR A 214 -13.62 -11.32 4.49
C THR A 214 -12.78 -10.50 5.47
N ILE A 215 -12.00 -9.56 4.99
CA ILE A 215 -11.17 -8.67 5.81
C ILE A 215 -12.04 -7.75 6.68
N ASN A 216 -13.16 -7.25 6.16
CA ASN A 216 -14.04 -6.31 6.87
C ASN A 216 -15.13 -7.00 7.73
N SER A 217 -15.58 -8.20 7.38
CA SER A 217 -16.77 -8.84 7.97
C SER A 217 -16.51 -9.52 9.31
N LEU A 218 -15.27 -9.78 9.67
CA LEU A 218 -14.97 -10.54 10.87
C LEU A 218 -15.16 -9.76 12.18
N GLY A 219 -15.57 -8.48 12.15
CA GLY A 219 -16.08 -7.72 13.30
C GLY A 219 -15.24 -7.79 14.59
N VAL A 220 -14.12 -8.46 14.54
CA VAL A 220 -13.15 -8.64 15.61
C VAL A 220 -12.06 -7.62 15.36
N ASN A 221 -11.52 -7.01 16.43
CA ASN A 221 -10.36 -6.10 16.35
C ASN A 221 -9.07 -6.84 15.96
N LEU A 222 -9.15 -7.76 15.00
CA LEU A 222 -7.97 -8.36 14.39
C LEU A 222 -7.34 -7.34 13.45
N THR A 223 -6.03 -7.23 13.49
CA THR A 223 -5.29 -6.44 12.52
C THR A 223 -5.51 -7.05 11.13
N THR A 224 -5.42 -6.25 10.08
CA THR A 224 -5.50 -6.74 8.68
C THR A 224 -4.49 -7.88 8.45
N SER A 225 -3.32 -7.81 9.10
CA SER A 225 -2.30 -8.87 9.07
C SER A 225 -2.79 -10.20 9.66
N GLU A 226 -3.50 -10.18 10.78
CA GLU A 226 -4.04 -11.40 11.42
C GLU A 226 -5.17 -12.01 10.60
N LEU A 227 -6.01 -11.17 9.98
CA LEU A 227 -7.08 -11.64 9.09
C LEU A 227 -6.51 -12.35 7.86
N LEU A 228 -5.51 -11.74 7.24
CA LEU A 228 -4.81 -12.31 6.10
C LEU A 228 -4.06 -13.59 6.47
N LYS A 229 -3.37 -13.61 7.60
CA LYS A 229 -2.73 -14.81 8.15
C LYS A 229 -3.74 -15.96 8.26
N ASN A 230 -4.91 -15.71 8.85
CA ASN A 230 -5.95 -16.72 9.04
C ASN A 230 -6.60 -17.17 7.72
N TYR A 231 -6.72 -16.28 6.74
CA TYR A 231 -7.28 -16.59 5.43
C TYR A 231 -6.32 -17.46 4.59
N PHE A 232 -5.03 -17.17 4.64
CA PHE A 232 -4.04 -17.76 3.75
C PHE A 232 -3.30 -18.95 4.31
N PHE A 233 -3.15 -19.02 5.62
CA PHE A 233 -2.41 -20.10 6.28
C PHE A 233 -3.37 -20.96 7.09
N ASN A 234 -3.70 -22.11 6.55
CA ASN A 234 -4.45 -23.16 7.24
C ASN A 234 -3.48 -24.21 7.79
N ARG A 235 -4.02 -25.23 8.47
CA ARG A 235 -3.22 -26.34 9.04
C ARG A 235 -2.35 -27.08 8.02
N GLU A 236 -2.70 -27.06 6.74
CA GLU A 236 -1.95 -27.74 5.67
C GLU A 236 -0.77 -26.90 5.14
N THR A 237 -0.76 -25.60 5.43
CA THR A 237 0.24 -24.64 4.95
C THR A 237 1.18 -24.11 6.05
N VAL A 238 1.24 -24.78 7.21
CA VAL A 238 2.09 -24.36 8.36
C VAL A 238 3.55 -24.15 7.96
N GLY A 239 4.12 -25.04 7.16
CA GLY A 239 5.52 -24.88 6.72
C GLY A 239 5.75 -23.71 5.74
N GLU A 240 4.73 -23.25 5.04
CA GLU A 240 4.77 -22.04 4.22
C GLU A 240 4.59 -20.79 5.08
N TYR A 241 3.75 -20.87 6.10
CA TYR A 241 3.59 -19.83 7.10
C TYR A 241 4.91 -19.52 7.80
N GLU A 242 5.59 -20.54 8.33
CA GLU A 242 6.88 -20.38 9.01
C GLU A 242 7.91 -19.68 8.13
N ARG A 243 8.06 -20.11 6.86
CA ARG A 243 9.07 -19.56 5.95
C ARG A 243 8.73 -18.19 5.38
N LYS A 244 7.46 -17.89 5.16
CA LYS A 244 7.03 -16.69 4.42
C LYS A 244 6.45 -15.60 5.29
N TRP A 245 5.98 -15.96 6.47
CA TRP A 245 5.31 -15.02 7.38
C TRP A 245 6.03 -14.90 8.71
N ALA A 246 6.13 -16.00 9.48
CA ALA A 246 6.70 -15.97 10.82
C ALA A 246 8.15 -15.50 10.83
N ASP A 247 8.97 -16.02 9.90
CA ASP A 247 10.38 -15.63 9.77
C ASP A 247 10.58 -14.17 9.36
N VAL A 248 9.60 -13.58 8.69
CA VAL A 248 9.69 -12.20 8.15
C VAL A 248 9.04 -11.19 9.08
N PHE A 249 7.93 -11.54 9.74
CA PHE A 249 7.06 -10.57 10.42
C PHE A 249 6.89 -10.80 11.92
N GLU A 250 7.17 -11.99 12.46
CA GLU A 250 6.94 -12.30 13.88
C GLU A 250 8.23 -12.36 14.72
N LYS A 251 9.41 -12.51 14.11
CA LYS A 251 10.68 -12.56 14.83
C LYS A 251 11.08 -11.25 15.52
N ASP A 252 10.50 -10.11 15.13
CA ASP A 252 10.80 -8.82 15.73
C ASP A 252 9.85 -8.43 16.89
N ASP A 253 8.79 -9.23 17.18
CA ASP A 253 7.81 -8.92 18.23
C ASP A 253 8.17 -9.48 19.61
N GLU A 254 9.26 -10.26 19.75
CA GLU A 254 9.71 -10.78 21.06
C GLU A 254 10.32 -9.70 21.99
N THR A 255 10.31 -8.43 21.62
CA THR A 255 10.84 -7.32 22.43
C THR A 255 9.76 -6.40 23.02
N LYS A 256 8.49 -6.83 23.02
CA LYS A 256 7.43 -6.12 23.76
C LYS A 256 6.89 -7.01 24.89
N VAL A 257 7.61 -7.04 26.01
CA VAL A 257 7.08 -7.30 27.35
C VAL A 257 7.13 -5.99 28.12
#